data_44b6c157e77da7bc4f055c695ff78558
#
_entry.id   44b6c157e77da7bc4f055c695ff78558
#
_cell.length_a   1.000
_cell.length_b   1.000
_cell.length_c   1.000
_cell.angle_alpha   90.00
_cell.angle_beta   90.00
_cell.angle_gamma   90.00
#
_symmetry.space_group_name_H-M   'P 1'
#
loop_
_entity.id
_entity.type
_entity.pdbx_description
1 polymer ?
#
loop_
_entity_poly.entity_id
_entity_poly.type
_entity_poly.pdbx_seq_one_letter_code
_entity_poly.pdbx_strand_id
1 'polypeptide(L)'
;MTTNKRTLLCAGLTATAAPAAKATGLAAAAKAGVAPSVAGDAVTAAAEDFGHLIHRKPQAVLKPASAADIAELMSWAASRGLRVAARGQGHSVFGRVMAEGGVVLDMTSMRTIHDVQPDRISVDAGATWSAVLDAALPHGLTPPVLTNYLELSVGGTLVVGGIGPTTLRYGMQTDNVLALDVVTGDGRQLTCSPNSNPDLFDAIRAGLGQCGIITRATLRLVPAPQRVRRFNLFYADLRSLTADQRTVLTDGRFDQLQGAILPDGAGAWRYQLEGAVHHDGQAAPDNDAVLAGLSDQRSAAVISDLTYSEDLSAFARLESLLRSNGQWFHPHPWLLTFLRGSNAEQLAGDILAELNNSDVGPFGRITYYPMFTKALHTPLVRMPDESVAFPFNLIRIPASKDAAKADQMVAGNRVVYKRLRDAGGILYPVSAFPMSQNDWKDHFGPRWSLLRDAKQRYDPLATLTPGYTMF
;
A
#
# COMPACT_ATOMS: atom_id res chain seq x y z
N MET A 1 -48.91 -54.88 -11.12
CA MET A 1 -47.95 -55.96 -11.23
C MET A 1 -46.54 -55.38 -11.03
N THR A 2 -45.97 -55.76 -9.91
CA THR A 2 -44.60 -55.79 -9.42
C THR A 2 -43.69 -54.58 -9.61
N THR A 3 -43.68 -53.81 -8.56
CA THR A 3 -42.71 -52.86 -8.07
C THR A 3 -41.38 -53.55 -7.73
N ASN A 4 -40.26 -52.99 -8.18
CA ASN A 4 -38.96 -53.38 -7.67
C ASN A 4 -38.20 -52.16 -7.13
N LYS A 5 -38.17 -52.01 -5.80
CA LYS A 5 -37.41 -51.05 -5.04
C LYS A 5 -35.97 -51.55 -4.94
N ARG A 6 -35.03 -50.82 -5.47
CA ARG A 6 -33.59 -50.97 -5.16
C ARG A 6 -33.20 -49.97 -4.10
N THR A 7 -32.94 -50.46 -2.91
CA THR A 7 -32.37 -49.76 -1.79
C THR A 7 -30.87 -49.57 -2.06
N LEU A 8 -30.41 -48.32 -2.17
CA LEU A 8 -28.97 -48.00 -2.12
C LEU A 8 -28.56 -47.82 -0.66
N LEU A 9 -27.66 -48.73 -0.23
CA LEU A 9 -26.92 -48.51 1.03
C LEU A 9 -25.91 -47.36 0.83
N CYS A 10 -26.07 -46.26 1.55
CA CYS A 10 -25.03 -45.30 1.78
C CYS A 10 -24.13 -45.83 2.91
N ALA A 11 -22.91 -46.23 2.56
CA ALA A 11 -21.87 -46.48 3.51
C ALA A 11 -21.37 -45.14 4.08
N GLY A 12 -21.60 -44.91 5.36
CA GLY A 12 -21.08 -43.76 6.09
C GLY A 12 -19.56 -43.88 6.24
N LEU A 13 -18.83 -42.95 5.63
CA LEU A 13 -17.45 -42.67 5.97
C LEU A 13 -17.45 -41.68 7.13
N THR A 14 -17.26 -42.18 8.32
CA THR A 14 -16.95 -41.40 9.51
C THR A 14 -15.55 -40.80 9.40
N ALA A 15 -15.46 -39.52 9.10
CA ALA A 15 -14.23 -38.75 9.20
C ALA A 15 -13.97 -38.43 10.69
N THR A 16 -13.25 -39.28 11.38
CA THR A 16 -12.69 -39.00 12.69
C THR A 16 -11.16 -39.05 12.58
N ALA A 17 -10.50 -37.91 12.61
CA ALA A 17 -9.19 -37.63 13.21
C ALA A 17 -8.63 -36.30 12.71
N ALA A 18 -9.00 -35.17 13.33
CA ALA A 18 -8.31 -33.91 13.05
C ALA A 18 -8.06 -32.97 14.26
N PRO A 19 -8.33 -33.28 15.53
CA PRO A 19 -7.96 -32.35 16.61
C PRO A 19 -6.55 -32.55 17.18
N ALA A 20 -6.01 -33.77 17.19
CA ALA A 20 -4.72 -34.07 17.87
C ALA A 20 -3.48 -33.61 17.08
N ALA A 21 -3.51 -33.64 15.74
CA ALA A 21 -2.40 -33.18 14.91
C ALA A 21 -2.24 -31.64 14.88
N LYS A 22 -3.33 -30.91 15.14
CA LYS A 22 -3.31 -29.42 15.24
C LYS A 22 -2.64 -28.95 16.54
N ALA A 23 -2.86 -29.61 17.66
CA ALA A 23 -2.31 -29.22 18.95
C ALA A 23 -0.79 -29.48 19.08
N THR A 24 -0.28 -30.54 18.48
CA THR A 24 1.16 -30.87 18.51
C THR A 24 2.02 -29.96 17.65
N GLY A 25 1.46 -29.40 16.56
CA GLY A 25 2.18 -28.48 15.68
C GLY A 25 2.36 -27.08 16.27
N LEU A 26 1.37 -26.59 17.01
CA LEU A 26 1.41 -25.30 17.70
C LEU A 26 2.29 -25.32 18.96
N ALA A 27 2.43 -26.50 19.61
CA ALA A 27 3.39 -26.69 20.69
C ALA A 27 4.85 -26.63 20.21
N ALA A 28 5.14 -26.96 18.93
CA ALA A 28 6.45 -26.80 18.34
C ALA A 28 6.80 -25.34 18.02
N ALA A 29 5.82 -24.52 17.60
CA ALA A 29 5.98 -23.07 17.47
C ALA A 29 6.18 -22.38 18.83
N ALA A 30 5.55 -22.91 19.91
CA ALA A 30 5.80 -22.46 21.27
C ALA A 30 7.21 -22.78 21.79
N LYS A 31 7.87 -23.84 21.26
CA LYS A 31 9.28 -24.15 21.53
C LYS A 31 10.25 -23.16 20.88
N ALA A 32 9.84 -22.51 19.78
CA ALA A 32 10.59 -21.46 19.11
C ALA A 32 10.56 -20.10 19.84
N GLY A 33 9.99 -20.02 21.05
CA GLY A 33 9.89 -18.78 21.80
C GLY A 33 8.77 -17.84 21.32
N VAL A 34 8.01 -18.23 20.28
CA VAL A 34 6.91 -17.44 19.71
C VAL A 34 5.59 -17.93 20.29
N ALA A 35 4.96 -17.13 21.16
CA ALA A 35 3.67 -17.49 21.75
C ALA A 35 2.54 -17.41 20.70
N PRO A 36 1.91 -18.54 20.30
CA PRO A 36 0.82 -18.52 19.34
C PRO A 36 -0.49 -18.08 19.97
N SER A 37 -1.19 -17.14 19.33
CA SER A 37 -2.61 -16.89 19.58
C SER A 37 -3.44 -17.73 18.60
N VAL A 38 -4.08 -18.80 19.09
CA VAL A 38 -4.86 -19.73 18.26
C VAL A 38 -6.37 -19.42 18.31
N ALA A 39 -6.79 -18.53 19.19
CA ALA A 39 -8.17 -18.08 19.34
C ALA A 39 -8.19 -16.69 19.97
N GLY A 40 -9.38 -16.04 19.95
CA GLY A 40 -9.60 -14.75 20.58
C GLY A 40 -9.36 -13.56 19.65
N ASP A 41 -9.18 -12.39 20.24
CA ASP A 41 -9.19 -11.10 19.54
C ASP A 41 -8.13 -10.97 18.44
N ALA A 42 -6.94 -11.54 18.64
CA ALA A 42 -5.86 -11.48 17.64
C ALA A 42 -6.20 -12.23 16.35
N VAL A 43 -6.82 -13.43 16.44
CA VAL A 43 -7.27 -14.21 15.28
C VAL A 43 -8.44 -13.52 14.58
N THR A 44 -9.37 -12.96 15.35
CA THR A 44 -10.50 -12.19 14.82
C THR A 44 -10.00 -10.94 14.06
N ALA A 45 -9.09 -10.18 14.65
CA ALA A 45 -8.50 -9.00 14.02
C ALA A 45 -7.67 -9.34 12.77
N ALA A 46 -7.01 -10.51 12.74
CA ALA A 46 -6.24 -10.97 11.60
C ALA A 46 -7.10 -11.56 10.47
N ALA A 47 -8.38 -11.82 10.73
CA ALA A 47 -9.33 -12.31 9.73
C ALA A 47 -9.88 -11.20 8.82
N GLU A 48 -9.56 -9.94 9.11
CA GLU A 48 -9.94 -8.77 8.32
C GLU A 48 -8.74 -7.87 8.07
N ASP A 49 -8.79 -7.05 7.03
CA ASP A 49 -7.87 -5.94 6.80
C ASP A 49 -8.64 -4.59 6.78
N PHE A 50 -7.91 -3.49 6.58
CA PHE A 50 -8.51 -2.16 6.52
C PHE A 50 -9.61 -2.02 5.46
N GLY A 51 -9.59 -2.86 4.43
CA GLY A 51 -10.60 -2.84 3.38
C GLY A 51 -11.99 -3.22 3.85
N HIS A 52 -12.13 -4.03 4.90
CA HIS A 52 -13.41 -4.60 5.39
C HIS A 52 -14.27 -5.23 4.28
N LEU A 53 -13.62 -5.81 3.25
CA LEU A 53 -14.27 -6.40 2.06
C LEU A 53 -14.14 -7.92 2.02
N ILE A 54 -13.08 -8.45 2.60
CA ILE A 54 -12.72 -9.86 2.57
C ILE A 54 -12.57 -10.35 3.99
N HIS A 55 -13.06 -11.56 4.26
CA HIS A 55 -12.87 -12.23 5.54
C HIS A 55 -12.17 -13.57 5.31
N ARG A 56 -11.00 -13.77 5.93
CA ARG A 56 -10.20 -15.01 5.83
C ARG A 56 -9.59 -15.33 7.19
N LYS A 57 -10.15 -16.33 7.87
CA LYS A 57 -9.76 -16.68 9.23
C LYS A 57 -8.45 -17.51 9.24
N PRO A 58 -7.36 -17.00 9.83
CA PRO A 58 -6.17 -17.80 10.04
C PRO A 58 -6.39 -18.84 11.15
N GLN A 59 -5.60 -19.92 11.15
CA GLN A 59 -5.60 -20.85 12.27
C GLN A 59 -4.78 -20.34 13.46
N ALA A 60 -3.81 -19.45 13.23
CA ALA A 60 -2.99 -18.85 14.27
C ALA A 60 -2.45 -17.48 13.87
N VAL A 61 -2.21 -16.64 14.87
CA VAL A 61 -1.43 -15.41 14.78
C VAL A 61 -0.21 -15.54 15.65
N LEU A 62 0.97 -15.21 15.13
CA LEU A 62 2.24 -15.28 15.83
C LEU A 62 2.90 -13.90 15.85
N LYS A 63 3.53 -13.55 16.96
CA LYS A 63 4.30 -12.30 17.15
C LYS A 63 5.78 -12.64 17.27
N PRO A 64 6.57 -12.57 16.19
CA PRO A 64 7.98 -12.87 16.23
C PRO A 64 8.74 -11.81 17.02
N ALA A 65 9.77 -12.23 17.79
CA ALA A 65 10.69 -11.31 18.46
C ALA A 65 11.99 -11.11 17.66
N SER A 66 12.27 -12.00 16.69
CA SER A 66 13.51 -11.99 15.91
C SER A 66 13.33 -12.57 14.51
N ALA A 67 14.31 -12.33 13.64
CA ALA A 67 14.40 -13.00 12.35
C ALA A 67 14.57 -14.50 12.46
N ALA A 68 15.20 -14.99 13.53
CA ALA A 68 15.37 -16.42 13.80
C ALA A 68 14.03 -17.11 14.07
N ASP A 69 13.13 -16.48 14.83
CA ASP A 69 11.77 -16.99 15.07
C ASP A 69 10.99 -17.13 13.77
N ILE A 70 11.13 -16.15 12.88
CA ILE A 70 10.49 -16.17 11.55
C ILE A 70 11.07 -17.32 10.71
N ALA A 71 12.40 -17.50 10.70
CA ALA A 71 13.07 -18.54 9.94
C ALA A 71 12.65 -19.96 10.40
N GLU A 72 12.55 -20.17 11.69
CA GLU A 72 12.07 -21.43 12.26
C GLU A 72 10.60 -21.67 11.89
N LEU A 73 9.75 -20.64 12.01
CA LEU A 73 8.35 -20.74 11.60
C LEU A 73 8.21 -21.07 10.11
N MET A 74 8.98 -20.41 9.23
CA MET A 74 8.91 -20.66 7.79
C MET A 74 9.26 -22.11 7.45
N SER A 75 10.34 -22.64 8.05
CA SER A 75 10.74 -24.03 7.89
C SER A 75 9.66 -25.01 8.39
N TRP A 76 9.05 -24.70 9.54
CA TRP A 76 7.96 -25.48 10.11
C TRP A 76 6.70 -25.43 9.24
N ALA A 77 6.28 -24.23 8.76
CA ALA A 77 5.09 -24.06 7.92
C ALA A 77 5.26 -24.79 6.58
N ALA A 78 6.43 -24.63 5.94
CA ALA A 78 6.77 -25.31 4.70
C ALA A 78 6.67 -26.84 4.82
N SER A 79 7.19 -27.42 5.91
CA SER A 79 7.11 -28.88 6.16
C SER A 79 5.69 -29.43 6.32
N ARG A 80 4.69 -28.55 6.51
CA ARG A 80 3.27 -28.89 6.72
C ARG A 80 2.35 -28.37 5.62
N GLY A 81 2.91 -27.76 4.58
CA GLY A 81 2.12 -27.15 3.49
C GLY A 81 1.24 -25.99 3.96
N LEU A 82 1.61 -25.34 5.07
CA LEU A 82 0.87 -24.20 5.59
C LEU A 82 1.26 -22.92 4.86
N ARG A 83 0.28 -22.05 4.67
CA ARG A 83 0.50 -20.72 4.10
C ARG A 83 0.76 -19.70 5.21
N VAL A 84 1.63 -18.73 4.93
CA VAL A 84 2.04 -17.69 5.87
C VAL A 84 1.83 -16.31 5.24
N ALA A 85 1.19 -15.39 5.97
CA ALA A 85 1.09 -13.98 5.60
C ALA A 85 1.76 -13.11 6.67
N ALA A 86 2.72 -12.28 6.26
CA ALA A 86 3.24 -11.22 7.12
C ALA A 86 2.27 -10.04 7.12
N ARG A 87 1.94 -9.54 8.32
CA ARG A 87 1.01 -8.43 8.53
C ARG A 87 1.67 -7.35 9.37
N GLY A 88 1.80 -6.14 8.83
CA GLY A 88 2.12 -4.94 9.60
C GLY A 88 0.84 -4.35 10.21
N GLN A 89 0.50 -3.12 9.87
CA GLN A 89 -0.70 -2.44 10.39
C GLN A 89 -2.03 -2.98 9.80
N GLY A 90 -1.98 -3.94 8.87
CA GLY A 90 -3.17 -4.51 8.26
C GLY A 90 -3.92 -3.56 7.31
N HIS A 91 -3.26 -2.54 6.79
CA HIS A 91 -3.86 -1.48 5.97
C HIS A 91 -4.03 -1.86 4.49
N SER A 92 -3.99 -3.13 4.14
CA SER A 92 -4.40 -3.61 2.82
C SER A 92 -5.93 -3.55 2.68
N VAL A 93 -6.42 -3.55 1.43
CA VAL A 93 -7.86 -3.32 1.18
C VAL A 93 -8.60 -4.50 0.56
N PHE A 94 -7.93 -5.64 0.32
CA PHE A 94 -8.56 -6.80 -0.34
C PHE A 94 -7.97 -8.14 0.09
N GLY A 95 -7.79 -8.33 1.39
CA GLY A 95 -7.33 -9.61 1.95
C GLY A 95 -5.87 -9.96 1.67
N ARG A 96 -5.03 -9.00 1.31
CA ARG A 96 -3.63 -9.24 0.87
C ARG A 96 -2.73 -9.74 2.00
N VAL A 97 -3.02 -9.36 3.24
CA VAL A 97 -2.25 -9.73 4.46
C VAL A 97 -2.89 -10.87 5.24
N MET A 98 -3.78 -11.64 4.62
CA MET A 98 -4.53 -12.72 5.25
C MET A 98 -4.08 -14.09 4.73
N ALA A 99 -4.27 -15.12 5.55
CA ALA A 99 -3.99 -16.52 5.21
C ALA A 99 -5.14 -17.39 5.73
N GLU A 100 -6.10 -17.75 4.85
CA GLU A 100 -7.20 -18.64 5.22
C GLU A 100 -6.68 -20.00 5.67
N GLY A 101 -7.03 -20.43 6.90
CA GLY A 101 -6.52 -21.68 7.50
C GLY A 101 -5.00 -21.75 7.67
N GLY A 102 -4.28 -20.68 7.34
CA GLY A 102 -2.83 -20.56 7.48
C GLY A 102 -2.41 -19.80 8.74
N VAL A 103 -1.22 -19.24 8.71
CA VAL A 103 -0.62 -18.48 9.82
C VAL A 103 -0.45 -17.01 9.41
N VAL A 104 -0.83 -16.08 10.30
CA VAL A 104 -0.49 -14.68 10.17
C VAL A 104 0.66 -14.35 11.12
N LEU A 105 1.71 -13.71 10.60
CA LEU A 105 2.79 -13.12 11.38
C LEU A 105 2.45 -11.65 11.65
N ASP A 106 2.18 -11.31 12.89
CA ASP A 106 2.00 -9.93 13.34
C ASP A 106 3.37 -9.27 13.53
N MET A 107 3.83 -8.59 12.48
CA MET A 107 5.14 -7.95 12.43
C MET A 107 5.24 -6.68 13.31
N THR A 108 4.14 -6.21 13.90
CA THR A 108 4.14 -5.04 14.80
C THR A 108 4.94 -5.27 16.08
N SER A 109 5.30 -6.53 16.40
CA SER A 109 6.23 -6.87 17.48
C SER A 109 7.69 -6.50 17.17
N MET A 110 8.09 -6.44 15.89
CA MET A 110 9.44 -6.08 15.45
C MET A 110 9.43 -4.62 14.97
N ARG A 111 9.63 -3.67 15.92
CA ARG A 111 9.48 -2.22 15.68
C ARG A 111 10.62 -1.36 16.20
N THR A 112 11.79 -1.96 16.42
CA THR A 112 12.95 -1.25 16.95
C THR A 112 13.54 -0.32 15.90
N ILE A 113 13.88 0.91 16.32
CA ILE A 113 14.79 1.79 15.58
C ILE A 113 16.19 1.49 16.12
N HIS A 114 17.09 1.01 15.24
CA HIS A 114 18.41 0.52 15.66
C HIS A 114 19.48 1.60 15.66
N ASP A 115 19.56 2.37 14.60
CA ASP A 115 20.64 3.35 14.40
C ASP A 115 20.17 4.48 13.48
N VAL A 116 20.52 5.72 13.85
CA VAL A 116 20.30 6.92 13.06
C VAL A 116 21.66 7.52 12.71
N GLN A 117 21.98 7.58 11.42
CA GLN A 117 23.22 8.17 10.90
C GLN A 117 22.89 9.38 10.02
N PRO A 118 23.85 10.22 9.65
CA PRO A 118 23.59 11.45 8.89
C PRO A 118 22.92 11.27 7.52
N ASP A 119 23.00 10.07 6.94
CA ASP A 119 22.49 9.76 5.59
C ASP A 119 21.53 8.55 5.57
N ARG A 120 21.35 7.86 6.71
CA ARG A 120 20.56 6.64 6.79
C ARG A 120 19.99 6.34 8.16
N ILE A 121 18.98 5.48 8.21
CA ILE A 121 18.40 4.93 9.43
C ILE A 121 18.18 3.42 9.25
N SER A 122 18.47 2.63 10.29
CA SER A 122 18.20 1.19 10.32
C SER A 122 17.05 0.90 11.26
N VAL A 123 16.00 0.21 10.75
CA VAL A 123 14.74 0.00 11.47
C VAL A 123 14.19 -1.40 11.23
N ASP A 124 13.52 -1.97 12.22
CA ASP A 124 12.72 -3.17 12.01
C ASP A 124 11.53 -2.91 11.09
N ALA A 125 11.13 -3.92 10.32
CA ALA A 125 10.11 -3.79 9.28
C ALA A 125 8.68 -3.50 9.83
N GLY A 126 8.41 -3.82 11.08
CA GLY A 126 7.13 -3.53 11.75
C GLY A 126 7.06 -2.12 12.35
N ALA A 127 8.17 -1.36 12.38
CA ALA A 127 8.14 0.05 12.77
C ALA A 127 7.23 0.86 11.84
N THR A 128 6.52 1.85 12.38
CA THR A 128 5.72 2.78 11.57
C THR A 128 6.59 3.91 11.01
N TRP A 129 6.15 4.53 9.91
CA TRP A 129 6.85 5.69 9.37
C TRP A 129 6.81 6.89 10.32
N SER A 130 5.78 7.00 11.19
CA SER A 130 5.78 7.99 12.28
C SER A 130 6.94 7.76 13.24
N ALA A 131 7.16 6.53 13.69
CA ALA A 131 8.29 6.21 14.58
C ALA A 131 9.66 6.45 13.92
N VAL A 132 9.79 6.17 12.61
CA VAL A 132 11.01 6.49 11.84
C VAL A 132 11.23 7.99 11.78
N LEU A 133 10.20 8.77 11.53
CA LEU A 133 10.25 10.23 11.46
C LEU A 133 10.61 10.82 12.83
N ASP A 134 9.95 10.37 13.90
CA ASP A 134 10.20 10.82 15.28
C ASP A 134 11.63 10.56 15.72
N ALA A 135 12.24 9.48 15.25
CA ALA A 135 13.65 9.19 15.51
C ALA A 135 14.61 10.04 14.66
N ALA A 136 14.25 10.42 13.44
CA ALA A 136 15.12 11.16 12.52
C ALA A 136 15.07 12.68 12.74
N LEU A 137 13.89 13.24 13.05
CA LEU A 137 13.69 14.70 13.18
C LEU A 137 14.59 15.39 14.24
N PRO A 138 14.87 14.80 15.43
CA PRO A 138 15.79 15.41 16.38
C PRO A 138 17.22 15.59 15.84
N HIS A 139 17.57 14.86 14.77
CA HIS A 139 18.85 14.99 14.07
C HIS A 139 18.77 15.94 12.87
N GLY A 140 17.63 16.62 12.65
CA GLY A 140 17.40 17.46 11.49
C GLY A 140 17.22 16.67 10.19
N LEU A 141 16.80 15.41 10.27
CA LEU A 141 16.71 14.47 9.15
C LEU A 141 15.29 13.95 8.96
N THR A 142 15.00 13.49 7.74
CA THR A 142 13.72 12.85 7.37
C THR A 142 13.94 11.81 6.29
N PRO A 143 13.10 10.76 6.20
CA PRO A 143 13.01 9.95 4.99
C PRO A 143 12.64 10.83 3.77
N PRO A 144 13.25 10.62 2.59
CA PRO A 144 12.98 11.44 1.40
C PRO A 144 11.53 11.37 0.94
N VAL A 145 10.86 10.24 1.18
CA VAL A 145 9.46 9.99 0.79
C VAL A 145 8.70 9.39 1.96
N LEU A 146 7.62 10.05 2.33
CA LEU A 146 6.66 9.59 3.32
C LEU A 146 5.29 9.48 2.67
N THR A 147 4.56 8.40 2.97
CA THR A 147 3.15 8.28 2.59
C THR A 147 2.30 9.25 3.42
N ASN A 148 1.14 9.68 2.92
CA ASN A 148 0.26 10.59 3.67
C ASN A 148 -0.17 9.99 5.03
N TYR A 149 -0.29 8.67 5.13
CA TYR A 149 -0.58 7.96 6.38
C TYR A 149 0.69 7.40 6.98
N LEU A 150 1.18 8.00 8.05
CA LEU A 150 2.46 7.67 8.67
C LEU A 150 2.41 6.43 9.58
N GLU A 151 1.21 5.99 9.97
CA GLU A 151 1.05 4.78 10.80
C GLU A 151 1.17 3.47 9.99
N LEU A 152 1.51 3.53 8.71
CA LEU A 152 1.87 2.35 7.94
C LEU A 152 3.24 1.81 8.38
N SER A 153 3.38 0.48 8.40
CA SER A 153 4.66 -0.15 8.70
C SER A 153 5.63 -0.04 7.51
N VAL A 154 6.91 0.09 7.82
CA VAL A 154 8.01 0.16 6.84
C VAL A 154 7.96 -1.04 5.89
N GLY A 155 8.00 -2.27 6.41
CA GLY A 155 7.96 -3.48 5.57
C GLY A 155 6.71 -3.58 4.72
N GLY A 156 5.55 -3.15 5.25
CA GLY A 156 4.28 -3.18 4.52
C GLY A 156 4.25 -2.29 3.29
N THR A 157 4.84 -1.09 3.36
CA THR A 157 4.91 -0.19 2.19
C THR A 157 6.02 -0.58 1.22
N LEU A 158 7.16 -1.07 1.72
CA LEU A 158 8.30 -1.46 0.86
C LEU A 158 7.99 -2.67 -0.03
N VAL A 159 7.08 -3.56 0.37
CA VAL A 159 6.66 -4.67 -0.50
C VAL A 159 5.68 -4.24 -1.60
N VAL A 160 5.23 -2.98 -1.62
CA VAL A 160 4.26 -2.44 -2.59
C VAL A 160 4.82 -1.28 -3.41
N GLY A 161 5.63 -0.40 -2.79
CA GLY A 161 6.19 0.80 -3.42
C GLY A 161 6.32 1.98 -2.45
N GLY A 162 5.22 2.47 -1.91
CA GLY A 162 5.17 3.63 -1.02
C GLY A 162 5.27 4.95 -1.76
N ILE A 163 4.13 5.54 -2.11
CA ILE A 163 4.01 6.81 -2.84
C ILE A 163 3.65 7.95 -1.89
N GLY A 164 4.25 9.11 -2.08
CA GLY A 164 3.98 10.31 -1.28
C GLY A 164 4.15 11.61 -2.07
N PRO A 165 3.92 12.78 -1.45
CA PRO A 165 3.93 14.06 -2.15
C PRO A 165 5.29 14.46 -2.71
N THR A 166 6.40 13.90 -2.19
CA THR A 166 7.77 14.13 -2.66
C THR A 166 8.25 13.11 -3.70
N THR A 167 7.39 12.15 -4.11
CA THR A 167 7.72 11.10 -5.09
C THR A 167 8.19 11.69 -6.42
N LEU A 168 7.71 12.89 -6.79
CA LEU A 168 8.16 13.61 -8.00
C LEU A 168 9.67 13.87 -8.04
N ARG A 169 10.34 13.95 -6.87
CA ARG A 169 11.78 14.23 -6.73
C ARG A 169 12.59 13.00 -6.38
N TYR A 170 12.08 12.15 -5.49
CA TYR A 170 12.86 11.09 -4.84
C TYR A 170 12.44 9.67 -5.23
N GLY A 171 11.48 9.51 -6.16
CA GLY A 171 10.90 8.21 -6.44
C GLY A 171 9.95 7.75 -5.33
N MET A 172 9.70 6.46 -5.23
CA MET A 172 8.91 5.85 -4.15
C MET A 172 9.78 5.54 -2.93
N GLN A 173 9.17 5.11 -1.83
CA GLN A 173 9.91 4.66 -0.65
C GLN A 173 10.89 3.54 -1.00
N THR A 174 10.51 2.62 -1.89
CA THR A 174 11.35 1.52 -2.38
C THR A 174 12.60 1.97 -3.12
N ASP A 175 12.61 3.16 -3.74
CA ASP A 175 13.77 3.73 -4.43
C ASP A 175 14.80 4.30 -3.44
N ASN A 176 14.42 4.47 -2.17
CA ASN A 176 15.22 5.03 -1.10
C ASN A 176 15.67 3.98 -0.07
N VAL A 177 15.61 2.70 -0.44
CA VAL A 177 16.11 1.58 0.36
C VAL A 177 17.56 1.31 0.01
N LEU A 178 18.42 1.22 1.02
CA LEU A 178 19.86 0.93 0.86
C LEU A 178 20.16 -0.57 1.03
N ALA A 179 19.50 -1.23 2.00
CA ALA A 179 19.63 -2.66 2.25
C ALA A 179 18.39 -3.20 2.99
N LEU A 180 18.15 -4.50 2.88
CA LEU A 180 17.10 -5.21 3.59
C LEU A 180 17.65 -6.50 4.21
N ASP A 181 17.24 -6.80 5.45
CA ASP A 181 17.34 -8.13 6.00
C ASP A 181 16.00 -8.85 5.81
N VAL A 182 16.05 -10.07 5.31
CA VAL A 182 14.90 -10.81 4.82
C VAL A 182 14.96 -12.26 5.30
N VAL A 183 13.81 -12.80 5.70
CA VAL A 183 13.63 -14.26 5.82
C VAL A 183 12.85 -14.74 4.60
N THR A 184 13.45 -15.65 3.85
CA THR A 184 12.85 -16.23 2.62
C THR A 184 11.77 -17.27 2.95
N GLY A 185 10.99 -17.67 1.94
CA GLY A 185 9.92 -18.66 2.12
C GLY A 185 10.42 -20.05 2.54
N ASP A 186 11.68 -20.37 2.27
CA ASP A 186 12.37 -21.60 2.72
C ASP A 186 13.13 -21.43 4.06
N GLY A 187 12.99 -20.27 4.74
CA GLY A 187 13.52 -20.02 6.08
C GLY A 187 14.97 -19.52 6.14
N ARG A 188 15.62 -19.20 5.01
CA ARG A 188 16.97 -18.60 5.04
C ARG A 188 16.90 -17.14 5.47
N GLN A 189 17.84 -16.73 6.32
CA GLN A 189 18.06 -15.32 6.67
C GLN A 189 19.13 -14.75 5.74
N LEU A 190 18.78 -13.72 4.98
CA LEU A 190 19.66 -13.10 3.98
C LEU A 190 19.61 -11.59 4.12
N THR A 191 20.77 -10.94 3.94
CA THR A 191 20.86 -9.50 3.67
C THR A 191 20.93 -9.28 2.16
N CYS A 192 20.12 -8.35 1.64
CA CYS A 192 20.13 -7.99 0.23
C CYS A 192 20.26 -6.47 0.03
N SER A 193 20.98 -6.11 -1.02
CA SER A 193 21.24 -4.73 -1.44
C SER A 193 21.63 -4.72 -2.93
N PRO A 194 21.87 -3.57 -3.57
CA PRO A 194 22.37 -3.53 -4.93
C PRO A 194 23.67 -4.34 -5.17
N ASN A 195 24.49 -4.52 -4.12
CA ASN A 195 25.79 -5.18 -4.19
C ASN A 195 25.82 -6.58 -3.52
N SER A 196 24.72 -7.00 -2.87
CA SER A 196 24.62 -8.29 -2.18
C SER A 196 23.24 -8.87 -2.42
N ASN A 197 23.15 -10.11 -2.96
CA ASN A 197 21.88 -10.73 -3.35
C ASN A 197 20.97 -9.78 -4.15
N PRO A 198 21.47 -9.16 -5.24
CA PRO A 198 20.74 -8.11 -5.96
C PRO A 198 19.42 -8.61 -6.56
N ASP A 199 19.35 -9.86 -6.98
CA ASP A 199 18.12 -10.49 -7.49
C ASP A 199 17.02 -10.60 -6.41
N LEU A 200 17.40 -10.88 -5.15
CA LEU A 200 16.48 -10.86 -4.02
C LEU A 200 16.07 -9.41 -3.69
N PHE A 201 17.03 -8.48 -3.70
CA PHE A 201 16.76 -7.07 -3.44
C PHE A 201 15.76 -6.47 -4.44
N ASP A 202 15.88 -6.84 -5.72
CA ASP A 202 14.96 -6.41 -6.76
C ASP A 202 13.58 -7.09 -6.67
N ALA A 203 13.53 -8.35 -6.18
CA ALA A 203 12.30 -9.11 -6.05
C ALA A 203 11.52 -8.82 -4.76
N ILE A 204 12.17 -8.33 -3.70
CA ILE A 204 11.50 -7.98 -2.44
C ILE A 204 10.83 -6.61 -2.51
N ARG A 205 11.51 -5.61 -3.11
CA ARG A 205 10.98 -4.26 -3.25
C ARG A 205 9.83 -4.25 -4.27
N ALA A 206 8.64 -3.87 -3.84
CA ALA A 206 7.41 -3.92 -4.62
C ALA A 206 7.04 -5.33 -5.15
N GLY A 207 7.62 -6.40 -4.58
CA GLY A 207 7.35 -7.79 -4.95
C GLY A 207 6.17 -8.42 -4.21
N LEU A 208 5.35 -7.61 -3.55
CA LEU A 208 4.11 -8.00 -2.89
C LEU A 208 4.31 -9.09 -1.82
N GLY A 209 5.50 -9.15 -1.21
CA GLY A 209 5.84 -10.14 -0.18
C GLY A 209 5.96 -11.58 -0.68
N GLN A 210 6.08 -11.79 -2.00
CA GLN A 210 6.06 -13.14 -2.59
C GLN A 210 7.34 -13.94 -2.37
N CYS A 211 8.49 -13.29 -2.14
CA CYS A 211 9.80 -13.94 -2.11
C CYS A 211 10.43 -13.98 -0.72
N GLY A 212 9.90 -13.25 0.24
CA GLY A 212 10.44 -13.18 1.60
C GLY A 212 9.72 -12.17 2.48
N ILE A 213 10.02 -12.24 3.77
CA ILE A 213 9.51 -11.36 4.81
C ILE A 213 10.64 -10.40 5.19
N ILE A 214 10.44 -9.11 5.00
CA ILE A 214 11.39 -8.07 5.44
C ILE A 214 11.38 -8.06 6.97
N THR A 215 12.55 -8.18 7.59
CA THR A 215 12.72 -8.11 9.05
C THR A 215 13.34 -6.80 9.47
N ARG A 216 14.24 -6.23 8.64
CA ARG A 216 14.90 -4.94 8.87
C ARG A 216 15.10 -4.21 7.55
N ALA A 217 15.05 -2.89 7.57
CA ALA A 217 15.36 -2.02 6.45
C ALA A 217 16.41 -0.97 6.84
N THR A 218 17.38 -0.74 5.96
CA THR A 218 18.26 0.43 5.99
C THR A 218 17.74 1.41 4.95
N LEU A 219 17.31 2.58 5.41
CA LEU A 219 16.62 3.59 4.63
C LEU A 219 17.49 4.84 4.52
N ARG A 220 17.45 5.49 3.35
CA ARG A 220 18.09 6.78 3.14
C ARG A 220 17.41 7.87 4.00
N LEU A 221 18.20 8.80 4.52
CA LEU A 221 17.74 10.05 5.11
C LEU A 221 18.27 11.25 4.32
N VAL A 222 17.54 12.36 4.41
CA VAL A 222 17.89 13.66 3.84
C VAL A 222 17.63 14.75 4.91
N PRO A 223 18.20 15.96 4.78
CA PRO A 223 17.86 17.07 5.64
C PRO A 223 16.35 17.34 5.66
N ALA A 224 15.78 17.47 6.85
CA ALA A 224 14.39 17.83 7.03
C ALA A 224 14.21 19.35 6.85
N PRO A 225 13.17 19.80 6.10
CA PRO A 225 12.83 21.21 6.07
C PRO A 225 12.34 21.66 7.45
N GLN A 226 12.52 22.93 7.81
CA GLN A 226 12.00 23.45 9.06
C GLN A 226 10.52 23.80 8.93
N ARG A 227 10.15 24.37 7.79
CA ARG A 227 8.80 24.84 7.50
C ARG A 227 8.35 24.44 6.10
N VAL A 228 7.04 24.42 5.94
CA VAL A 228 6.35 24.08 4.70
C VAL A 228 5.31 25.17 4.39
N ARG A 229 5.50 25.86 3.28
CA ARG A 229 4.49 26.76 2.72
C ARG A 229 3.56 25.95 1.82
N ARG A 230 2.36 25.66 2.29
CA ARG A 230 1.37 24.83 1.58
C ARG A 230 0.37 25.71 0.81
N PHE A 231 0.07 25.26 -0.40
CA PHE A 231 -0.85 25.88 -1.32
C PHE A 231 -1.93 24.87 -1.70
N ASN A 232 -3.18 25.15 -1.35
CA ASN A 232 -4.35 24.44 -1.84
C ASN A 232 -5.07 25.36 -2.82
N LEU A 233 -4.95 25.05 -4.11
CA LEU A 233 -5.44 25.85 -5.21
C LEU A 233 -6.65 25.16 -5.84
N PHE A 234 -7.70 25.91 -6.15
CA PHE A 234 -8.93 25.38 -6.72
C PHE A 234 -9.10 25.83 -8.17
N TYR A 235 -9.71 24.98 -8.97
CA TYR A 235 -9.87 25.16 -10.40
C TYR A 235 -11.33 25.00 -10.82
N ALA A 236 -11.71 25.65 -11.91
CA ALA A 236 -13.06 25.59 -12.46
C ALA A 236 -13.37 24.21 -13.08
N ASP A 237 -12.35 23.57 -13.67
CA ASP A 237 -12.51 22.32 -14.40
C ASP A 237 -11.21 21.47 -14.38
N LEU A 238 -11.33 20.22 -14.85
CA LEU A 238 -10.22 19.28 -14.94
C LEU A 238 -9.12 19.76 -15.88
N ARG A 239 -9.47 20.44 -16.96
CA ARG A 239 -8.54 20.89 -18.01
C ARG A 239 -7.58 21.94 -17.46
N SER A 240 -8.11 22.97 -16.81
CA SER A 240 -7.31 24.02 -16.18
C SER A 240 -6.42 23.46 -15.06
N LEU A 241 -6.96 22.55 -14.21
CA LEU A 241 -6.16 21.82 -13.22
C LEU A 241 -5.01 21.07 -13.89
N THR A 242 -5.29 20.27 -14.94
CA THR A 242 -4.26 19.42 -15.60
C THR A 242 -3.18 20.27 -16.26
N ALA A 243 -3.54 21.37 -16.89
CA ALA A 243 -2.59 22.30 -17.52
C ALA A 243 -1.61 22.88 -16.49
N ASP A 244 -2.12 23.41 -15.38
CA ASP A 244 -1.29 23.99 -14.35
C ASP A 244 -0.46 22.94 -13.60
N GLN A 245 -1.01 21.75 -13.36
CA GLN A 245 -0.24 20.62 -12.79
C GLN A 245 0.95 20.23 -13.66
N ARG A 246 0.82 20.24 -14.99
CA ARG A 246 1.93 19.98 -15.92
C ARG A 246 2.96 21.11 -15.87
N THR A 247 2.51 22.36 -15.80
CA THR A 247 3.38 23.53 -15.68
C THR A 247 4.23 23.43 -14.41
N VAL A 248 3.62 23.22 -13.25
CA VAL A 248 4.34 23.17 -11.96
C VAL A 248 5.22 21.93 -11.82
N LEU A 249 4.88 20.79 -12.46
CA LEU A 249 5.75 19.64 -12.53
C LEU A 249 7.02 19.95 -13.34
N THR A 250 6.87 20.68 -14.46
CA THR A 250 7.95 20.95 -15.40
C THR A 250 8.94 21.97 -14.85
N ASP A 251 8.44 23.06 -14.27
CA ASP A 251 9.28 24.11 -13.72
C ASP A 251 9.79 23.82 -12.29
N GLY A 252 9.19 22.83 -11.62
CA GLY A 252 9.69 22.31 -10.34
C GLY A 252 9.56 23.27 -9.17
N ARG A 253 8.65 24.25 -9.25
CA ARG A 253 8.44 25.26 -8.20
C ARG A 253 7.96 24.71 -6.86
N PHE A 254 7.40 23.51 -6.84
CA PHE A 254 6.96 22.84 -5.62
C PHE A 254 7.89 21.68 -5.23
N ASP A 255 8.16 21.55 -3.94
CA ASP A 255 8.87 20.41 -3.35
C ASP A 255 7.94 19.20 -3.17
N GLN A 256 6.67 19.48 -2.91
CA GLN A 256 5.60 18.48 -2.82
C GLN A 256 4.51 18.83 -3.84
N LEU A 257 4.01 17.83 -4.55
CA LEU A 257 2.91 17.98 -5.49
C LEU A 257 1.94 16.81 -5.37
N GLN A 258 0.69 17.14 -5.12
CA GLN A 258 -0.46 16.24 -5.20
C GLN A 258 -1.64 16.98 -5.82
N GLY A 259 -2.77 16.29 -5.97
CA GLY A 259 -4.00 16.88 -6.40
C GLY A 259 -5.18 15.97 -6.13
N ALA A 260 -6.34 16.57 -6.02
CA ALA A 260 -7.57 15.88 -5.70
C ALA A 260 -8.73 16.38 -6.54
N ILE A 261 -9.63 15.45 -6.83
CA ILE A 261 -10.98 15.75 -7.33
C ILE A 261 -11.92 15.28 -6.23
N LEU A 262 -12.68 16.20 -5.67
CA LEU A 262 -13.47 16.01 -4.48
C LEU A 262 -14.96 16.13 -4.79
N PRO A 263 -15.85 15.35 -4.16
CA PRO A 263 -17.27 15.64 -4.17
C PRO A 263 -17.53 17.05 -3.60
N ASP A 264 -18.37 17.84 -4.27
CA ASP A 264 -18.76 19.17 -3.79
C ASP A 264 -19.99 19.16 -2.88
N GLY A 265 -20.62 17.99 -2.74
CA GLY A 265 -21.85 17.80 -1.97
C GLY A 265 -23.13 18.19 -2.71
N ALA A 266 -23.03 18.82 -3.89
CA ALA A 266 -24.16 19.21 -4.74
C ALA A 266 -24.29 18.36 -6.02
N GLY A 267 -23.41 17.35 -6.17
CA GLY A 267 -23.42 16.43 -7.32
C GLY A 267 -22.35 16.73 -8.36
N ALA A 268 -21.61 17.84 -8.22
CA ALA A 268 -20.48 18.19 -9.07
C ALA A 268 -19.13 17.84 -8.42
N TRP A 269 -18.05 18.16 -9.12
CA TRP A 269 -16.68 17.91 -8.68
C TRP A 269 -15.94 19.23 -8.42
N ARG A 270 -15.13 19.24 -7.38
CA ARG A 270 -14.20 20.32 -7.06
C ARG A 270 -12.78 19.87 -7.34
N TYR A 271 -12.06 20.62 -8.15
CA TYR A 271 -10.72 20.30 -8.63
C TYR A 271 -9.68 21.07 -7.83
N GLN A 272 -8.68 20.35 -7.30
CA GLN A 272 -7.70 20.92 -6.37
C GLN A 272 -6.28 20.49 -6.72
N LEU A 273 -5.35 21.46 -6.77
CA LEU A 273 -3.91 21.24 -6.73
C LEU A 273 -3.44 21.45 -5.28
N GLU A 274 -2.61 20.53 -4.80
CA GLU A 274 -1.99 20.57 -3.48
C GLU A 274 -0.46 20.66 -3.68
N GLY A 275 0.08 21.89 -3.61
CA GLY A 275 1.51 22.16 -3.72
C GLY A 275 2.14 22.54 -2.38
N ALA A 276 3.43 22.33 -2.23
CA ALA A 276 4.15 22.87 -1.07
C ALA A 276 5.60 23.23 -1.43
N VAL A 277 6.07 24.33 -0.84
CA VAL A 277 7.46 24.79 -0.89
C VAL A 277 8.08 24.64 0.48
N HIS A 278 9.22 23.96 0.54
CA HIS A 278 10.02 23.79 1.75
C HIS A 278 10.92 25.00 1.98
N HIS A 279 11.07 25.45 3.22
CA HIS A 279 11.98 26.56 3.55
C HIS A 279 12.57 26.41 4.96
N ASP A 280 13.61 27.21 5.24
CA ASP A 280 14.37 27.20 6.50
C ASP A 280 13.76 28.07 7.62
N GLY A 281 12.62 28.73 7.33
CA GLY A 281 11.93 29.61 8.26
C GLY A 281 12.48 31.03 8.34
N GLN A 282 13.60 31.36 7.69
CA GLN A 282 14.16 32.73 7.70
C GLN A 282 13.37 33.69 6.81
N ALA A 283 12.95 33.20 5.62
CA ALA A 283 12.08 33.94 4.71
C ALA A 283 11.01 33.02 4.15
N ALA A 284 9.75 33.38 4.32
CA ALA A 284 8.65 32.66 3.67
C ALA A 284 8.70 32.87 2.17
N PRO A 285 8.36 31.84 1.35
CA PRO A 285 8.26 31.98 -0.09
C PRO A 285 7.28 33.10 -0.50
N ASP A 286 7.63 33.88 -1.51
CA ASP A 286 6.75 34.87 -2.10
C ASP A 286 5.60 34.17 -2.83
N ASN A 287 4.39 34.33 -2.32
CA ASN A 287 3.20 33.70 -2.88
C ASN A 287 2.93 34.11 -4.32
N ASP A 288 3.10 35.38 -4.65
CA ASP A 288 2.81 35.89 -5.99
C ASP A 288 3.80 35.32 -7.02
N ALA A 289 5.06 35.20 -6.64
CA ALA A 289 6.07 34.55 -7.46
C ALA A 289 5.79 33.04 -7.63
N VAL A 290 5.44 32.31 -6.55
CA VAL A 290 5.11 30.89 -6.62
C VAL A 290 3.87 30.63 -7.46
N LEU A 291 2.86 31.49 -7.39
CA LEU A 291 1.58 31.33 -8.09
C LEU A 291 1.54 32.02 -9.45
N ALA A 292 2.62 32.64 -9.90
CA ALA A 292 2.67 33.34 -11.18
C ALA A 292 2.32 32.41 -12.35
N GLY A 293 1.44 32.87 -13.23
CA GLY A 293 1.03 32.16 -14.44
C GLY A 293 0.08 30.98 -14.23
N LEU A 294 -0.39 30.74 -13.00
CA LEU A 294 -1.43 29.73 -12.73
C LEU A 294 -2.83 30.33 -12.92
N SER A 295 -3.75 29.48 -13.39
CA SER A 295 -5.14 29.80 -13.71
C SER A 295 -6.12 29.47 -12.59
N ASP A 296 -5.63 29.22 -11.38
CA ASP A 296 -6.42 28.89 -10.20
C ASP A 296 -7.42 30.01 -9.83
N GLN A 297 -8.48 29.63 -9.15
CA GLN A 297 -9.42 30.57 -8.52
C GLN A 297 -8.77 31.23 -7.31
N ARG A 298 -7.90 32.22 -7.54
CA ARG A 298 -7.01 32.84 -6.55
C ARG A 298 -7.73 33.28 -5.28
N SER A 299 -8.97 33.78 -5.36
CA SER A 299 -9.77 34.16 -4.19
C SER A 299 -10.19 32.98 -3.31
N ALA A 300 -10.17 31.76 -3.84
CA ALA A 300 -10.49 30.54 -3.13
C ALA A 300 -9.23 29.82 -2.61
N ALA A 301 -8.03 30.26 -3.00
CA ALA A 301 -6.78 29.64 -2.59
C ALA A 301 -6.61 29.65 -1.06
N VAL A 302 -6.20 28.52 -0.49
CA VAL A 302 -5.88 28.39 0.93
C VAL A 302 -4.36 28.19 1.06
N ILE A 303 -3.71 29.20 1.62
CA ILE A 303 -2.27 29.21 1.80
C ILE A 303 -1.97 29.18 3.30
N SER A 304 -1.08 28.30 3.73
CA SER A 304 -0.68 28.18 5.12
C SER A 304 0.83 27.98 5.24
N ASP A 305 1.40 28.47 6.34
CA ASP A 305 2.79 28.26 6.68
C ASP A 305 2.84 27.39 7.94
N LEU A 306 3.36 26.18 7.82
CA LEU A 306 3.34 25.14 8.82
C LEU A 306 4.76 24.73 9.20
N THR A 307 4.98 24.23 10.40
CA THR A 307 6.16 23.41 10.67
C THR A 307 6.09 22.12 9.85
N TYR A 308 7.22 21.51 9.58
CA TYR A 308 7.26 20.25 8.84
C TYR A 308 6.43 19.14 9.52
N SER A 309 6.47 19.07 10.84
CA SER A 309 5.68 18.10 11.61
C SER A 309 4.17 18.36 11.53
N GLU A 310 3.73 19.64 11.56
CA GLU A 310 2.32 19.99 11.39
C GLU A 310 1.80 19.63 10.00
N ASP A 311 2.62 19.84 8.97
CA ASP A 311 2.29 19.45 7.59
C ASP A 311 2.08 17.93 7.47
N LEU A 312 3.01 17.15 7.96
CA LEU A 312 2.95 15.68 7.94
C LEU A 312 1.80 15.12 8.80
N SER A 313 1.34 15.84 9.82
CA SER A 313 0.23 15.42 10.68
C SER A 313 -1.17 15.65 10.07
N ALA A 314 -1.26 16.18 8.85
CA ALA A 314 -2.54 16.52 8.23
C ALA A 314 -3.49 15.31 8.12
N PHE A 315 -2.96 14.14 7.76
CA PHE A 315 -3.76 12.92 7.64
C PHE A 315 -4.23 12.39 9.01
N ALA A 316 -3.46 12.55 10.07
CA ALA A 316 -3.85 12.13 11.42
C ALA A 316 -5.11 12.86 11.91
N ARG A 317 -5.29 14.13 11.51
CA ARG A 317 -6.52 14.89 11.80
C ARG A 317 -7.73 14.31 11.05
N LEU A 318 -7.56 13.93 9.78
CA LEU A 318 -8.59 13.26 9.00
C LEU A 318 -8.91 11.87 9.59
N GLU A 319 -7.92 11.08 9.94
CA GLU A 319 -8.10 9.78 10.59
C GLU A 319 -8.92 9.92 11.89
N SER A 320 -8.57 10.87 12.75
CA SER A 320 -9.30 11.14 13.99
C SER A 320 -10.77 11.46 13.72
N LEU A 321 -11.07 12.27 12.71
CA LEU A 321 -12.43 12.58 12.28
C LEU A 321 -13.17 11.32 11.79
N LEU A 322 -12.55 10.53 10.92
CA LEU A 322 -13.15 9.30 10.37
C LEU A 322 -13.40 8.24 11.45
N ARG A 323 -12.52 8.15 12.46
CA ARG A 323 -12.71 7.27 13.61
C ARG A 323 -13.87 7.75 14.49
N SER A 324 -13.96 9.04 14.77
CA SER A 324 -14.99 9.61 15.63
C SER A 324 -16.39 9.48 15.05
N ASN A 325 -16.55 9.50 13.74
CA ASN A 325 -17.82 9.32 13.03
C ASN A 325 -18.07 7.88 12.52
N GLY A 326 -17.15 6.94 12.82
CA GLY A 326 -17.25 5.52 12.47
C GLY A 326 -16.87 5.17 11.04
N GLN A 327 -16.57 6.13 10.18
CA GLN A 327 -16.29 5.88 8.76
C GLN A 327 -14.95 5.20 8.50
N TRP A 328 -14.02 5.28 9.45
CA TRP A 328 -12.77 4.51 9.41
C TRP A 328 -12.99 3.00 9.34
N PHE A 329 -14.14 2.53 9.81
CA PHE A 329 -14.51 1.12 9.87
C PHE A 329 -15.55 0.73 8.81
N HIS A 330 -15.74 1.56 7.79
CA HIS A 330 -16.55 1.23 6.62
C HIS A 330 -15.72 0.44 5.60
N PRO A 331 -16.36 -0.23 4.62
CA PRO A 331 -15.64 -0.82 3.49
C PRO A 331 -14.81 0.21 2.73
N HIS A 332 -13.63 -0.19 2.27
CA HIS A 332 -12.74 0.66 1.47
C HIS A 332 -12.48 0.03 0.09
N PRO A 333 -13.45 0.07 -0.84
CA PRO A 333 -13.31 -0.48 -2.19
C PRO A 333 -12.47 0.45 -3.08
N TRP A 334 -11.19 0.60 -2.73
CA TRP A 334 -10.26 1.48 -3.44
C TRP A 334 -9.86 0.92 -4.79
N LEU A 335 -9.64 1.81 -5.76
CA LEU A 335 -8.97 1.51 -7.02
C LEU A 335 -7.83 2.51 -7.20
N LEU A 336 -6.59 2.01 -7.28
CA LEU A 336 -5.40 2.82 -7.45
C LEU A 336 -4.72 2.45 -8.77
N THR A 337 -4.43 3.46 -9.59
CA THR A 337 -3.87 3.29 -10.94
C THR A 337 -2.95 4.44 -11.31
N PHE A 338 -2.14 4.22 -12.35
CA PHE A 338 -1.36 5.25 -13.03
C PHE A 338 -1.85 5.37 -14.48
N LEU A 339 -2.28 6.53 -14.87
CA LEU A 339 -2.64 6.86 -16.26
C LEU A 339 -1.39 7.30 -17.03
N ARG A 340 -1.41 7.10 -18.35
CA ARG A 340 -0.42 7.69 -19.25
C ARG A 340 -0.58 9.21 -19.25
N GLY A 341 0.54 9.92 -19.20
CA GLY A 341 0.51 11.39 -19.26
C GLY A 341 -0.19 11.93 -20.49
N SER A 342 -0.07 11.26 -21.64
CA SER A 342 -0.65 11.71 -22.92
C SER A 342 -2.18 11.66 -22.96
N ASN A 343 -2.83 10.79 -22.20
CA ASN A 343 -4.29 10.61 -22.24
C ASN A 343 -4.98 10.76 -20.88
N ALA A 344 -4.25 11.16 -19.83
CA ALA A 344 -4.74 11.21 -18.45
C ALA A 344 -5.97 12.11 -18.30
N GLU A 345 -5.96 13.31 -18.90
CA GLU A 345 -7.06 14.27 -18.82
C GLU A 345 -8.33 13.70 -19.43
N GLN A 346 -8.23 13.15 -20.65
CA GLN A 346 -9.39 12.59 -21.33
C GLN A 346 -9.98 11.40 -20.58
N LEU A 347 -9.15 10.44 -20.18
CA LEU A 347 -9.61 9.25 -19.45
C LEU A 347 -10.21 9.58 -18.10
N ALA A 348 -9.59 10.51 -17.35
CA ALA A 348 -10.13 10.96 -16.08
C ALA A 348 -11.47 11.67 -16.29
N GLY A 349 -11.57 12.55 -17.30
CA GLY A 349 -12.80 13.24 -17.65
C GLY A 349 -13.95 12.31 -18.02
N ASP A 350 -13.66 11.33 -18.85
CA ASP A 350 -14.64 10.30 -19.27
C ASP A 350 -15.16 9.46 -18.07
N ILE A 351 -14.26 9.12 -17.13
CA ILE A 351 -14.65 8.36 -15.94
C ILE A 351 -15.45 9.23 -14.97
N LEU A 352 -15.05 10.50 -14.80
CA LEU A 352 -15.78 11.44 -13.94
C LEU A 352 -17.19 11.73 -14.44
N ALA A 353 -17.42 11.72 -15.76
CA ALA A 353 -18.74 11.89 -16.35
C ALA A 353 -19.71 10.73 -16.04
N GLU A 354 -19.18 9.54 -15.74
CA GLU A 354 -19.95 8.36 -15.39
C GLU A 354 -20.10 8.16 -13.87
N LEU A 355 -19.24 8.82 -13.06
CA LEU A 355 -19.27 8.76 -11.60
C LEU A 355 -20.16 9.85 -11.00
N ASN A 356 -20.75 9.55 -9.87
CA ASN A 356 -21.42 10.53 -9.03
C ASN A 356 -20.76 10.60 -7.63
N ASN A 357 -21.09 11.62 -6.84
CA ASN A 357 -20.48 11.81 -5.53
C ASN A 357 -20.66 10.61 -4.60
N SER A 358 -21.77 9.85 -4.72
CA SER A 358 -22.01 8.67 -3.87
C SER A 358 -21.11 7.47 -4.22
N ASP A 359 -20.49 7.46 -5.42
CA ASP A 359 -19.54 6.42 -5.83
C ASP A 359 -18.16 6.58 -5.16
N VAL A 360 -17.90 7.74 -4.62
CA VAL A 360 -16.68 8.05 -3.86
C VAL A 360 -16.98 8.11 -2.36
N GLY A 361 -18.15 8.61 -2.01
CA GLY A 361 -18.62 8.79 -0.64
C GLY A 361 -18.21 10.15 -0.04
N PRO A 362 -18.80 10.51 1.12
CA PRO A 362 -18.72 11.89 1.65
C PRO A 362 -17.30 12.30 2.10
N PHE A 363 -16.44 11.35 2.44
CA PHE A 363 -15.04 11.58 2.82
C PHE A 363 -14.05 10.95 1.84
N GLY A 364 -14.56 10.37 0.76
CA GLY A 364 -13.73 9.84 -0.30
C GLY A 364 -13.13 10.93 -1.17
N ARG A 365 -12.11 10.59 -1.94
CA ARG A 365 -11.46 11.50 -2.89
C ARG A 365 -10.94 10.74 -4.10
N ILE A 366 -10.76 11.43 -5.19
CA ILE A 366 -10.02 10.93 -6.33
C ILE A 366 -8.69 11.67 -6.34
N THR A 367 -7.56 10.96 -6.21
CA THR A 367 -6.25 11.60 -6.38
C THR A 367 -5.95 11.71 -7.87
N TYR A 368 -5.46 12.88 -8.30
CA TYR A 368 -5.12 13.16 -9.70
C TYR A 368 -4.02 14.22 -9.76
N TYR A 369 -2.81 13.81 -10.13
CA TYR A 369 -1.65 14.71 -10.25
C TYR A 369 -0.55 14.06 -11.10
N PRO A 370 0.33 14.84 -11.76
CA PRO A 370 1.41 14.30 -12.55
C PRO A 370 2.65 13.97 -11.72
N MET A 371 3.42 13.00 -12.20
CA MET A 371 4.75 12.68 -11.68
C MET A 371 5.68 12.21 -12.82
N PHE A 372 6.98 12.48 -12.68
CA PHE A 372 7.97 11.93 -13.60
C PHE A 372 8.23 10.46 -13.31
N THR A 373 8.21 9.62 -14.35
CA THR A 373 8.51 8.18 -14.23
C THR A 373 10.01 7.91 -14.11
N LYS A 374 10.87 8.83 -14.56
CA LYS A 374 12.34 8.69 -14.50
C LYS A 374 12.93 8.61 -13.11
N ALA A 375 12.20 9.05 -12.07
CA ALA A 375 12.65 8.96 -10.68
C ALA A 375 12.40 7.56 -10.05
N LEU A 376 11.70 6.66 -10.77
CA LEU A 376 11.29 5.36 -10.29
C LEU A 376 12.23 4.29 -10.84
N HIS A 377 13.00 3.67 -9.96
CA HIS A 377 14.06 2.72 -10.34
C HIS A 377 13.78 1.29 -9.81
N THR A 378 12.80 1.11 -8.95
CA THR A 378 12.43 -0.20 -8.40
C THR A 378 11.85 -1.10 -9.50
N PRO A 379 12.47 -2.25 -9.82
CA PRO A 379 12.13 -3.00 -11.04
C PRO A 379 10.68 -3.51 -11.10
N LEU A 380 10.09 -3.85 -9.95
CA LEU A 380 8.73 -4.38 -9.87
C LEU A 380 7.65 -3.30 -9.70
N VAL A 381 8.02 -2.04 -9.53
CA VAL A 381 7.08 -0.92 -9.67
C VAL A 381 6.75 -0.75 -11.15
N ARG A 382 5.49 -1.02 -11.50
CA ARG A 382 5.03 -0.89 -12.88
C ARG A 382 4.47 0.50 -13.13
N MET A 383 4.91 1.11 -14.21
CA MET A 383 4.46 2.43 -14.66
C MET A 383 4.09 2.40 -16.14
N PRO A 384 3.22 3.30 -16.60
CA PRO A 384 3.02 3.54 -18.03
C PRO A 384 4.36 3.84 -18.74
N ASP A 385 4.48 3.41 -19.98
CA ASP A 385 5.67 3.64 -20.81
C ASP A 385 5.66 5.08 -21.38
N GLU A 386 5.78 6.05 -20.46
CA GLU A 386 5.85 7.48 -20.75
C GLU A 386 6.69 8.20 -19.67
N SER A 387 7.20 9.38 -20.02
CA SER A 387 8.00 10.20 -19.10
C SER A 387 7.19 10.80 -17.95
N VAL A 388 5.87 10.93 -18.11
CA VAL A 388 4.94 11.44 -17.13
C VAL A 388 3.79 10.46 -16.95
N ALA A 389 3.44 10.16 -15.71
CA ALA A 389 2.26 9.41 -15.32
C ALA A 389 1.39 10.21 -14.36
N PHE A 390 0.11 9.89 -14.32
CA PHE A 390 -0.84 10.47 -13.38
C PHE A 390 -1.41 9.38 -12.47
N PRO A 391 -1.10 9.35 -11.16
CA PRO A 391 -1.95 8.64 -10.20
C PRO A 391 -3.42 9.06 -10.39
N PHE A 392 -4.27 8.08 -10.63
CA PHE A 392 -5.72 8.25 -10.66
C PHE A 392 -6.32 7.19 -9.75
N ASN A 393 -6.65 7.62 -8.53
CA ASN A 393 -7.02 6.71 -7.48
C ASN A 393 -8.39 7.05 -6.93
N LEU A 394 -9.32 6.13 -7.04
CA LEU A 394 -10.63 6.22 -6.41
C LEU A 394 -10.51 5.76 -4.96
N ILE A 395 -10.28 6.69 -4.05
CA ILE A 395 -10.23 6.46 -2.60
C ILE A 395 -11.66 6.56 -2.07
N ARG A 396 -12.36 5.44 -2.13
CA ARG A 396 -13.79 5.36 -1.81
C ARG A 396 -13.99 5.09 -0.32
N ILE A 397 -14.90 5.83 0.30
CA ILE A 397 -15.39 5.63 1.67
C ILE A 397 -16.91 5.71 1.61
N PRO A 398 -17.61 4.57 1.40
CA PRO A 398 -19.08 4.54 1.33
C PRO A 398 -19.71 5.14 2.58
N ALA A 399 -20.84 5.81 2.43
CA ALA A 399 -21.55 6.45 3.54
C ALA A 399 -22.09 5.45 4.59
N SER A 400 -22.22 4.16 4.22
CA SER A 400 -22.73 3.09 5.09
C SER A 400 -21.91 1.82 4.95
N LYS A 401 -22.10 0.88 5.89
CA LYS A 401 -21.51 -0.48 5.87
C LYS A 401 -22.30 -1.46 4.98
N ASP A 402 -23.02 -0.97 3.99
CA ASP A 402 -23.79 -1.80 3.07
C ASP A 402 -22.84 -2.66 2.21
N ALA A 403 -22.83 -3.96 2.45
CA ALA A 403 -22.00 -4.92 1.77
C ALA A 403 -22.35 -5.01 0.27
N ALA A 404 -23.63 -4.96 -0.09
CA ALA A 404 -24.06 -5.04 -1.48
C ALA A 404 -23.59 -3.84 -2.30
N LYS A 405 -23.61 -2.63 -1.69
CA LYS A 405 -23.04 -1.44 -2.32
C LYS A 405 -21.52 -1.53 -2.44
N ALA A 406 -20.84 -2.05 -1.43
CA ALA A 406 -19.40 -2.26 -1.48
C ALA A 406 -19.01 -3.26 -2.59
N ASP A 407 -19.75 -4.37 -2.73
CA ASP A 407 -19.55 -5.36 -3.80
C ASP A 407 -19.78 -4.76 -5.19
N GLN A 408 -20.79 -3.91 -5.36
CA GLN A 408 -21.01 -3.17 -6.61
C GLN A 408 -19.82 -2.24 -6.94
N MET A 409 -19.26 -1.55 -5.94
CA MET A 409 -18.07 -0.70 -6.13
C MET A 409 -16.84 -1.54 -6.49
N VAL A 410 -16.65 -2.72 -5.87
CA VAL A 410 -15.57 -3.66 -6.22
C VAL A 410 -15.72 -4.16 -7.66
N ALA A 411 -16.94 -4.53 -8.08
CA ALA A 411 -17.22 -4.92 -9.45
C ALA A 411 -16.96 -3.76 -10.44
N GLY A 412 -17.39 -2.55 -10.09
CA GLY A 412 -17.12 -1.32 -10.84
C GLY A 412 -15.63 -1.02 -10.97
N ASN A 413 -14.83 -1.29 -9.93
CA ASN A 413 -13.38 -1.14 -10.00
C ASN A 413 -12.76 -2.00 -11.11
N ARG A 414 -13.25 -3.23 -11.29
CA ARG A 414 -12.76 -4.11 -12.35
C ARG A 414 -13.08 -3.55 -13.75
N VAL A 415 -14.27 -2.98 -13.94
CA VAL A 415 -14.69 -2.34 -15.20
C VAL A 415 -13.82 -1.13 -15.50
N VAL A 416 -13.67 -0.22 -14.53
CA VAL A 416 -12.82 0.97 -14.67
C VAL A 416 -11.37 0.56 -14.94
N TYR A 417 -10.82 -0.39 -14.17
CA TYR A 417 -9.45 -0.87 -14.38
C TYR A 417 -9.23 -1.42 -15.78
N LYS A 418 -10.18 -2.24 -16.30
CA LYS A 418 -10.06 -2.78 -17.65
C LYS A 418 -9.94 -1.67 -18.68
N ARG A 419 -10.80 -0.65 -18.61
CA ARG A 419 -10.76 0.53 -19.49
C ARG A 419 -9.42 1.27 -19.39
N LEU A 420 -8.95 1.52 -18.18
CA LEU A 420 -7.67 2.21 -17.95
C LEU A 420 -6.48 1.40 -18.49
N ARG A 421 -6.44 0.09 -18.25
CA ARG A 421 -5.42 -0.82 -18.75
C ARG A 421 -5.41 -0.87 -20.29
N ASP A 422 -6.59 -0.97 -20.91
CA ASP A 422 -6.72 -1.04 -22.38
C ASP A 422 -6.25 0.28 -23.04
N ALA A 423 -6.25 1.39 -22.28
CA ALA A 423 -5.67 2.68 -22.67
C ALA A 423 -4.20 2.87 -22.23
N GLY A 424 -3.53 1.81 -21.78
CA GLY A 424 -2.12 1.81 -21.37
C GLY A 424 -1.85 2.25 -19.94
N GLY A 425 -2.88 2.38 -19.11
CA GLY A 425 -2.75 2.61 -17.68
C GLY A 425 -2.29 1.36 -16.93
N ILE A 426 -1.71 1.56 -15.76
CA ILE A 426 -1.12 0.50 -14.92
C ILE A 426 -1.81 0.50 -13.56
N LEU A 427 -2.04 -0.70 -13.00
CA LEU A 427 -2.52 -0.88 -11.63
C LEU A 427 -1.45 -0.50 -10.62
N TYR A 428 -1.84 0.20 -9.54
CA TYR A 428 -1.07 0.18 -8.30
C TYR A 428 -1.67 -0.90 -7.38
N PRO A 429 -0.89 -1.92 -6.94
CA PRO A 429 -1.45 -3.17 -6.41
C PRO A 429 -2.02 -3.07 -4.96
N VAL A 430 -2.55 -1.92 -4.59
CA VAL A 430 -3.33 -1.65 -3.36
C VAL A 430 -4.83 -1.53 -3.69
N SER A 431 -5.29 -2.17 -4.76
CA SER A 431 -6.65 -2.04 -5.28
C SER A 431 -7.56 -3.18 -4.83
N ALA A 432 -8.84 -2.86 -4.64
CA ALA A 432 -9.88 -3.77 -4.16
C ALA A 432 -10.70 -4.33 -5.32
N PHE A 433 -10.21 -5.40 -5.94
CA PHE A 433 -10.93 -6.30 -6.82
C PHE A 433 -10.14 -7.59 -7.04
N PRO A 434 -10.80 -8.71 -7.43
CA PRO A 434 -10.11 -9.97 -7.64
C PRO A 434 -9.20 -9.90 -8.87
N MET A 435 -7.99 -10.45 -8.72
CA MET A 435 -7.00 -10.63 -9.79
C MET A 435 -6.71 -12.12 -9.95
N SER A 436 -6.77 -12.62 -11.17
CA SER A 436 -6.34 -13.98 -11.53
C SER A 436 -4.80 -14.03 -11.66
N GLN A 437 -4.25 -15.25 -11.75
CA GLN A 437 -2.82 -15.42 -12.05
C GLN A 437 -2.42 -14.80 -13.38
N ASN A 438 -3.29 -14.83 -14.39
CA ASN A 438 -3.04 -14.18 -15.67
C ASN A 438 -3.07 -12.66 -15.56
N ASP A 439 -4.01 -12.08 -14.78
CA ASP A 439 -4.00 -10.64 -14.52
C ASP A 439 -2.69 -10.19 -13.88
N TRP A 440 -2.09 -11.00 -12.97
CA TRP A 440 -0.78 -10.70 -12.37
C TRP A 440 0.37 -10.82 -13.37
N LYS A 441 0.35 -11.83 -14.23
CA LYS A 441 1.32 -11.95 -15.33
C LYS A 441 1.27 -10.74 -16.26
N ASP A 442 0.07 -10.34 -16.65
CA ASP A 442 -0.15 -9.16 -17.48
C ASP A 442 0.29 -7.87 -16.77
N HIS A 443 -0.02 -7.73 -15.48
CA HIS A 443 0.39 -6.58 -14.68
C HIS A 443 1.91 -6.43 -14.63
N PHE A 444 2.64 -7.49 -14.30
CA PHE A 444 4.11 -7.43 -14.26
C PHE A 444 4.73 -7.42 -15.66
N GLY A 445 4.05 -7.96 -16.67
CA GLY A 445 4.50 -7.95 -18.05
C GLY A 445 5.94 -8.46 -18.21
N PRO A 446 6.87 -7.68 -18.82
CA PRO A 446 8.27 -8.08 -18.99
C PRO A 446 9.00 -8.37 -17.65
N ARG A 447 8.51 -7.87 -16.52
CA ARG A 447 9.10 -8.10 -15.19
C ARG A 447 8.59 -9.37 -14.52
N TRP A 448 7.61 -10.06 -15.11
CA TRP A 448 7.08 -11.31 -14.55
C TRP A 448 8.15 -12.38 -14.33
N SER A 449 9.10 -12.53 -15.28
CA SER A 449 10.19 -13.51 -15.15
C SER A 449 11.04 -13.25 -13.90
N LEU A 450 11.39 -11.99 -13.62
CA LEU A 450 12.14 -11.63 -12.42
C LEU A 450 11.43 -12.11 -11.14
N LEU A 451 10.13 -11.80 -11.01
CA LEU A 451 9.35 -12.19 -9.83
C LEU A 451 9.15 -13.71 -9.75
N ARG A 452 8.85 -14.38 -10.86
CA ARG A 452 8.66 -15.84 -10.94
C ARG A 452 9.94 -16.58 -10.56
N ASP A 453 11.08 -16.20 -11.13
CA ASP A 453 12.35 -16.88 -10.92
C ASP A 453 12.83 -16.67 -9.48
N ALA A 454 12.64 -15.48 -8.92
CA ALA A 454 12.86 -15.20 -7.50
C ALA A 454 11.91 -16.02 -6.60
N LYS A 455 10.62 -16.15 -6.95
CA LYS A 455 9.68 -16.99 -6.22
C LYS A 455 10.15 -18.43 -6.17
N GLN A 456 10.56 -19.01 -7.31
CA GLN A 456 11.08 -20.37 -7.37
C GLN A 456 12.35 -20.56 -6.54
N ARG A 457 13.23 -19.55 -6.47
CA ARG A 457 14.49 -19.59 -5.74
C ARG A 457 14.34 -19.39 -4.23
N TYR A 458 13.42 -18.52 -3.80
CA TYR A 458 13.33 -18.03 -2.43
C TYR A 458 12.07 -18.49 -1.69
N ASP A 459 11.06 -18.97 -2.40
CA ASP A 459 9.85 -19.57 -1.83
C ASP A 459 9.31 -20.70 -2.73
N PRO A 460 10.08 -21.78 -2.92
CA PRO A 460 9.76 -22.83 -3.91
C PRO A 460 8.46 -23.57 -3.60
N LEU A 461 7.99 -23.56 -2.34
CA LEU A 461 6.74 -24.19 -1.92
C LEU A 461 5.56 -23.22 -1.93
N ALA A 462 5.76 -22.01 -2.42
CA ALA A 462 4.76 -20.93 -2.47
C ALA A 462 4.07 -20.71 -1.10
N THR A 463 4.83 -20.76 -0.01
CA THR A 463 4.33 -20.62 1.36
C THR A 463 3.82 -19.21 1.65
N LEU A 464 4.46 -18.19 1.05
CA LEU A 464 4.27 -16.78 1.39
C LEU A 464 3.09 -16.14 0.67
N THR A 465 2.42 -15.26 1.41
CA THR A 465 1.47 -14.23 0.95
C THR A 465 0.34 -14.76 0.05
N PRO A 466 -0.44 -15.74 0.54
CA PRO A 466 -1.50 -16.38 -0.23
C PRO A 466 -2.64 -15.41 -0.62
N GLY A 467 -2.76 -14.27 0.07
CA GLY A 467 -3.81 -13.28 -0.17
C GLY A 467 -3.82 -12.67 -1.57
N TYR A 468 -2.70 -12.75 -2.32
CA TYR A 468 -2.64 -12.28 -3.70
C TYR A 468 -3.10 -13.34 -4.72
N THR A 469 -3.15 -14.63 -4.37
CA THR A 469 -3.50 -15.73 -5.30
C THR A 469 -2.69 -15.72 -6.60
N MET A 470 -1.40 -15.37 -6.48
CA MET A 470 -0.53 -15.12 -7.64
C MET A 470 0.21 -16.39 -8.09
N PHE A 471 0.58 -17.27 -7.12
CA PHE A 471 1.30 -18.51 -7.32
C PHE A 471 0.61 -19.69 -6.64
#